data_21169abf94e93d61fdde3494f8793217
#
_entry.id   21169abf94e93d61fdde3494f8793217
#
_cell.length_a   1.000
_cell.length_b   1.000
_cell.length_c   1.000
_cell.angle_alpha   90.00
_cell.angle_beta   90.00
_cell.angle_gamma   90.00
#
_symmetry.space_group_name_H-M   'P 1'
#
loop_
_entity.id
_entity.type
_entity.pdbx_description
1 polymer ?
#
loop_
_entity_poly.entity_id
_entity_poly.type
_entity_poly.pdbx_seq_one_letter_code
_entity_poly.pdbx_strand_id
1 'polypeptide(L)'
;MKISKFAEVNTVSVDTIRHYIDLGLIIPEKKGGHYFFDEYCQKDMELILEYKRLGFSLNEIKDLFLYKNLGKSIDYEKNTFY
;
A
#
# COMPACT_ATOMS: atom_id res chain seq x y z
N MET A 1 -11.22 -2.67 -8.10
CA MET A 1 -10.93 -2.49 -9.54
C MET A 1 -9.75 -3.36 -9.94
N LYS A 2 -9.63 -3.64 -11.22
CA LYS A 2 -8.51 -4.43 -11.75
C LYS A 2 -7.25 -3.58 -11.86
N ILE A 3 -6.10 -4.24 -12.04
CA ILE A 3 -4.79 -3.58 -12.02
C ILE A 3 -4.63 -2.48 -13.07
N SER A 4 -5.13 -2.68 -14.28
CA SER A 4 -5.00 -1.68 -15.35
C SER A 4 -5.78 -0.41 -15.01
N LYS A 5 -6.96 -0.55 -14.44
CA LYS A 5 -7.78 0.58 -14.00
C LYS A 5 -7.14 1.30 -12.81
N PHE A 6 -6.61 0.52 -11.87
CA PHE A 6 -5.93 1.08 -10.70
C PHE A 6 -4.69 1.88 -11.12
N ALA A 7 -3.93 1.37 -12.08
CA ALA A 7 -2.78 2.07 -12.65
C ALA A 7 -3.21 3.37 -13.30
N GLU A 8 -4.26 3.32 -14.10
CA GLU A 8 -4.80 4.50 -14.78
C GLU A 8 -5.26 5.58 -13.80
N VAL A 9 -6.03 5.19 -12.79
CA VAL A 9 -6.54 6.12 -11.78
C VAL A 9 -5.39 6.80 -11.03
N ASN A 10 -4.31 6.09 -10.79
CA ASN A 10 -3.16 6.62 -10.03
C ASN A 10 -2.06 7.19 -10.93
N THR A 11 -2.25 7.18 -12.23
CA THR A 11 -1.29 7.72 -13.21
C THR A 11 0.09 7.09 -13.08
N VAL A 12 0.12 5.78 -12.90
CA VAL A 12 1.36 4.99 -12.83
C VAL A 12 1.25 3.79 -13.75
N SER A 13 2.38 3.16 -14.04
CA SER A 13 2.37 1.95 -14.86
C SER A 13 1.91 0.73 -14.06
N VAL A 14 1.43 -0.27 -14.77
CA VAL A 14 1.08 -1.57 -14.18
C VAL A 14 2.33 -2.19 -13.52
N ASP A 15 3.49 -2.05 -14.15
CA ASP A 15 4.73 -2.57 -13.60
C ASP A 15 5.09 -1.92 -12.26
N THR A 16 4.83 -0.63 -12.13
CA THR A 16 5.03 0.09 -10.86
C THR A 16 4.17 -0.52 -9.76
N ILE A 17 2.90 -0.79 -10.07
CA ILE A 17 1.99 -1.39 -9.10
C ILE A 17 2.45 -2.80 -8.72
N ARG A 18 2.87 -3.61 -9.69
CA ARG A 18 3.40 -4.94 -9.41
C ARG A 18 4.63 -4.87 -8.51
N HIS A 19 5.49 -3.90 -8.73
CA HIS A 19 6.65 -3.68 -7.88
C HIS A 19 6.25 -3.37 -6.44
N TYR A 20 5.25 -2.52 -6.26
CA TYR A 20 4.73 -2.19 -4.93
C TYR A 20 4.07 -3.39 -4.24
N ILE A 21 3.41 -4.25 -5.01
CA ILE A 21 2.88 -5.50 -4.48
C ILE A 21 4.02 -6.40 -4.01
N ASP A 22 5.08 -6.53 -4.82
CA ASP A 22 6.24 -7.35 -4.48
C ASP A 22 6.94 -6.85 -3.21
N LEU A 23 6.94 -5.54 -2.99
CA LEU A 23 7.51 -4.95 -1.78
C LEU A 23 6.58 -5.03 -0.56
N GLY A 24 5.36 -5.50 -0.74
CA GLY A 24 4.38 -5.57 0.34
C GLY A 24 3.75 -4.24 0.71
N LEU A 25 3.88 -3.22 -0.14
CA LEU A 25 3.31 -1.90 0.09
C LEU A 25 1.83 -1.84 -0.26
N ILE A 26 1.42 -2.57 -1.29
CA ILE A 26 0.02 -2.69 -1.70
C ILE A 26 -0.33 -4.17 -1.59
N ILE A 27 -1.43 -4.46 -0.91
CA ILE A 27 -1.87 -5.85 -0.71
C ILE A 27 -3.28 -6.00 -1.27
N PRO A 28 -3.40 -6.24 -2.59
CA PRO A 28 -4.71 -6.42 -3.21
C PRO A 28 -5.28 -7.78 -2.88
N GLU A 29 -6.59 -7.88 -2.97
CA GLU A 29 -7.27 -9.15 -2.87
C GLU A 29 -7.06 -9.94 -4.17
N LYS A 30 -6.85 -11.24 -4.07
CA LYS A 30 -6.66 -12.11 -5.23
C LYS A 30 -7.90 -12.97 -5.40
N LYS A 31 -8.56 -12.81 -6.54
CA LYS A 31 -9.76 -13.58 -6.90
C LYS A 31 -9.61 -14.18 -8.28
N GLY A 32 -9.73 -15.50 -8.38
CA GLY A 32 -9.67 -16.19 -9.67
C GLY A 32 -8.41 -15.91 -10.48
N GLY A 33 -7.28 -15.75 -9.82
CA GLY A 33 -6.01 -15.47 -10.49
C GLY A 33 -5.79 -14.00 -10.86
N HIS A 34 -6.72 -13.12 -10.51
CA HIS A 34 -6.62 -11.69 -10.77
C HIS A 34 -6.59 -10.90 -9.47
N TYR A 35 -5.86 -9.80 -9.48
CA TYR A 35 -5.84 -8.86 -8.36
C TYR A 35 -7.03 -7.93 -8.44
N PHE A 36 -7.62 -7.67 -7.29
CA PHE A 36 -8.69 -6.70 -7.13
C PHE A 36 -8.26 -5.64 -6.12
N PHE A 37 -8.29 -4.38 -6.53
CA PHE A 37 -7.82 -3.25 -5.74
C PHE A 37 -9.02 -2.49 -5.16
N ASP A 38 -9.10 -2.46 -3.85
CA ASP A 38 -10.18 -1.79 -3.13
C ASP A 38 -9.75 -0.39 -2.66
N GLU A 39 -10.61 0.24 -1.86
CA GLU A 39 -10.33 1.59 -1.34
C GLU A 39 -9.14 1.63 -0.39
N TYR A 40 -8.83 0.53 0.30
CA TYR A 40 -7.66 0.46 1.17
C TYR A 40 -6.39 0.46 0.33
N CYS A 41 -6.39 -0.23 -0.78
CA CYS A 41 -5.29 -0.17 -1.74
C CYS A 41 -5.10 1.24 -2.27
N GLN A 42 -6.19 1.94 -2.55
CA GLN A 42 -6.13 3.32 -3.03
C GLN A 42 -5.54 4.25 -1.97
N LYS A 43 -5.92 4.11 -0.72
CA LYS A 43 -5.35 4.91 0.37
C LYS A 43 -3.86 4.65 0.53
N ASP A 44 -3.44 3.39 0.44
CA ASP A 44 -2.02 3.04 0.50
C ASP A 44 -1.27 3.62 -0.67
N MET A 45 -1.84 3.57 -1.87
CA MET A 45 -1.22 4.15 -3.06
C MET A 45 -1.05 5.66 -2.94
N GLU A 46 -2.07 6.36 -2.45
CA GLU A 46 -2.00 7.79 -2.21
C GLU A 46 -0.89 8.14 -1.23
N LEU A 47 -0.74 7.35 -0.18
CA LEU A 47 0.30 7.55 0.82
C LEU A 47 1.70 7.31 0.23
N ILE A 48 1.86 6.28 -0.58
CA ILE A 48 3.12 5.99 -1.26
C ILE A 48 3.50 7.17 -2.16
N LEU A 49 2.57 7.65 -2.96
CA LEU A 49 2.82 8.75 -3.89
C LEU A 49 3.16 10.04 -3.14
N GLU A 50 2.53 10.28 -2.01
CA GLU A 50 2.81 11.44 -1.18
C GLU A 50 4.23 11.37 -0.60
N TYR A 51 4.63 10.23 -0.05
CA TYR A 51 5.97 10.06 0.48
C TYR A 51 7.03 10.19 -0.62
N LYS A 52 6.76 9.64 -1.80
CA LYS A 52 7.67 9.79 -2.94
C LYS A 52 7.81 11.25 -3.36
N ARG A 53 6.70 11.97 -3.36
CA ARG A 53 6.70 13.41 -3.67
C ARG A 53 7.56 14.18 -2.67
N LEU A 54 7.56 13.76 -1.41
CA LEU A 54 8.36 14.37 -0.34
C LEU A 54 9.83 13.95 -0.36
N GLY A 55 10.20 13.03 -1.26
CA GLY A 55 11.58 12.64 -1.44
C GLY A 55 12.00 11.35 -0.73
N PHE A 56 11.06 10.62 -0.14
CA PHE A 56 11.40 9.34 0.50
C PHE A 56 11.69 8.27 -0.54
N SER A 57 12.66 7.42 -0.25
CA SER A 57 12.94 6.24 -1.06
C SER A 57 11.90 5.16 -0.79
N LEU A 58 11.80 4.17 -1.69
CA LEU A 58 10.88 3.04 -1.48
C LEU A 58 11.22 2.25 -0.23
N ASN A 59 12.51 2.11 0.11
CA ASN A 59 12.92 1.44 1.34
C ASN A 59 12.45 2.21 2.58
N GLU A 60 12.56 3.52 2.54
CA GLU A 60 12.07 4.38 3.62
C GLU A 60 10.55 4.29 3.75
N ILE A 61 9.86 4.29 2.62
CA ILE A 61 8.39 4.14 2.60
C ILE A 61 7.98 2.79 3.18
N LYS A 62 8.72 1.75 2.83
CA LYS A 62 8.49 0.41 3.36
C LYS A 62 8.62 0.40 4.88
N ASP A 63 9.65 1.05 5.41
CA ASP A 63 9.85 1.18 6.86
C ASP A 63 8.71 1.96 7.51
N LEU A 64 8.27 3.04 6.87
CA LEU A 64 7.14 3.84 7.37
C LEU A 64 5.84 3.02 7.41
N PHE A 65 5.62 2.19 6.41
CA PHE A 65 4.46 1.30 6.36
C PHE A 65 4.53 0.24 7.45
N LEU A 66 5.71 -0.27 7.70
CA LEU A 66 5.92 -1.24 8.78
C LEU A 66 5.60 -0.60 10.14
N TYR A 67 6.07 0.61 10.37
CA TYR A 67 5.76 1.37 11.58
C TYR A 67 4.26 1.62 11.72
N LYS A 68 3.62 2.00 10.63
CA LYS A 68 2.18 2.23 10.61
C LYS A 68 1.42 0.97 11.00
N ASN A 69 1.82 -0.17 10.46
CA ASN A 69 1.18 -1.45 10.75
C ASN A 69 1.46 -1.91 12.18
N LEU A 70 2.68 -1.71 12.67
CA LEU A 70 3.02 -1.98 14.06
C LEU A 70 2.23 -1.06 14.99
N GLY A 71 2.12 0.21 14.64
CA GLY A 71 1.34 1.18 15.40
C GLY A 71 -0.12 0.77 15.51
N LYS A 72 -0.70 0.30 14.41
CA LYS A 72 -2.07 -0.21 14.43
C LYS A 72 -2.20 -1.43 15.32
N SER A 73 -1.24 -2.35 15.25
CA SER A 73 -1.23 -3.54 16.11
C SER A 73 -1.09 -3.16 17.57
N ILE A 74 -0.19 -2.23 17.87
CA ILE A 74 0.01 -1.74 19.23
C ILE A 74 -1.26 -1.05 19.74
N ASP A 75 -1.88 -0.21 18.92
CA ASP A 75 -3.11 0.47 19.30
C ASP A 75 -4.25 -0.51 19.53
N TYR A 76 -4.29 -1.56 18.74
CA TYR A 76 -5.28 -2.61 18.91
C TYR A 76 -5.07 -3.34 20.23
N GLU A 77 -3.83 -3.66 20.56
CA GLU A 77 -3.45 -4.33 21.80
C GLU A 77 -3.38 -3.37 22.99
N LYS A 78 -3.26 -2.09 22.71
CA LYS A 78 -3.21 -1.05 23.73
C LYS A 78 -4.43 -1.10 24.64
N ASN A 79 -5.57 -1.45 24.08
CA ASN A 79 -6.79 -1.67 24.85
C ASN A 79 -6.63 -2.83 25.82
N THR A 80 -5.63 -3.67 25.62
CA THR A 80 -5.32 -4.81 26.47
C THR A 80 -4.21 -4.44 27.45
N PHE A 81 -3.27 -3.60 27.04
CA PHE A 81 -2.13 -3.17 27.84
C PHE A 81 -2.48 -2.05 28.82
N TYR A 82 -3.35 -1.19 28.41
CA TYR A 82 -3.72 0.00 29.16
C TYR A 82 -5.16 -0.09 29.65
#